data_bea9c570806234809a58e06859666d07
#
_entry.id   bea9c570806234809a58e06859666d07
#
_cell.length_a   1.000
_cell.length_b   1.000
_cell.length_c   1.000
_cell.angle_alpha   90.00
_cell.angle_beta   90.00
_cell.angle_gamma   90.00
#
_symmetry.space_group_name_H-M   'P 1'
#
loop_
_entity.id
_entity.type
_entity.pdbx_description
1 polymer ?
#
loop_
_entity_poly.entity_id
_entity_poly.type
_entity_poly.pdbx_seq_one_letter_code
_entity_poly.pdbx_strand_id
1 'polypeptide(L)'
;MAKKMTEDAVRDLARDTLGLADSDSTRAGAGQITTFNQLGFPGVADKPDGWYLPKNQSEVAVILETKATRISLGQAPVDELLKNVRIVQTQYKKVVGILYNGEDVRVFKGEEEIKTPAKLQGVGYYLSLYTVDSIDKERIYELTAKINNCLHFEFGIKNLYHRMIFTACALVAERYGVGLQKLKDLGYEAFHAAIRDKLSKSLEDSKKQNTKIGILVEEYAAIKMNTTDNQKAINDFIDWVTEISECVNSNEWRGEDVMGIFFNEFNRYKKKSEAGQVFTPEHITDFMYKILDVHKEDYVLDATCGSGGFLVKAMANMIREAGGMQTKEAAEIKASHLYGIEFDREIYALACANMLIHKDGKTNLEQMDARMEAAGKWIKSKPITKVLMNPPYESKYGCMTIVENVLDNVPVRTQCAFILPDKKLEKASKAQMKRILKNHRLLKVIKLPEDLFFNIGVTTSVFVFEAGVGQGDKAFFACYMESDGLATVKNKGRHDIYGKWADIEKHWVEVVERQSGDDTCQWVNPTEHLSYQVPQRPFEIFEEDFRKTAMDYLMFKKGMDAKSFTEKLTSTAMYSSQVNVDDDTVTVAMRKGGNGNGKD
;
A
#
# COMPACT_ATOMS: atom_id res chain seq x y z
N MET A 1 -35.92 38.12 4.54
CA MET A 1 -35.28 38.16 3.19
C MET A 1 -33.81 38.33 3.41
N ALA A 2 -32.99 37.40 2.97
CA ALA A 2 -31.53 37.52 3.05
C ALA A 2 -31.08 38.76 2.27
N LYS A 3 -30.19 39.55 2.83
CA LYS A 3 -29.66 40.77 2.24
C LYS A 3 -28.88 40.40 0.97
N LYS A 4 -29.33 40.79 -0.22
CA LYS A 4 -28.64 40.54 -1.47
C LYS A 4 -27.25 41.21 -1.42
N MET A 5 -26.17 40.41 -1.53
CA MET A 5 -24.81 40.88 -1.48
C MET A 5 -24.33 41.40 -2.85
N THR A 6 -23.50 42.43 -2.82
CA THR A 6 -22.73 42.88 -3.99
C THR A 6 -21.62 41.89 -4.28
N GLU A 7 -21.02 41.96 -5.45
CA GLU A 7 -19.89 41.09 -5.84
C GLU A 7 -18.68 41.22 -4.91
N ASP A 8 -18.38 42.47 -4.49
CA ASP A 8 -17.29 42.71 -3.52
C ASP A 8 -17.57 42.04 -2.16
N ALA A 9 -18.81 42.14 -1.66
CA ALA A 9 -19.19 41.49 -0.41
C ALA A 9 -19.16 39.96 -0.53
N VAL A 10 -19.48 39.39 -1.69
CA VAL A 10 -19.37 37.95 -1.96
C VAL A 10 -17.89 37.54 -2.01
N ARG A 11 -17.02 38.36 -2.61
CA ARG A 11 -15.58 38.10 -2.69
C ARG A 11 -14.93 38.10 -1.31
N ASP A 12 -15.24 39.09 -0.48
CA ASP A 12 -14.74 39.15 0.90
C ASP A 12 -15.21 37.93 1.72
N LEU A 13 -16.48 37.56 1.61
CA LEU A 13 -17.01 36.36 2.25
C LEU A 13 -16.30 35.08 1.77
N ALA A 14 -16.05 34.99 0.46
CA ALA A 14 -15.34 33.84 -0.11
C ALA A 14 -13.89 33.78 0.35
N ARG A 15 -13.16 34.93 0.39
CA ARG A 15 -11.79 35.00 0.91
C ARG A 15 -11.72 34.47 2.34
N ASP A 16 -12.62 34.94 3.21
CA ASP A 16 -12.61 34.57 4.61
C ASP A 16 -13.02 33.10 4.82
N THR A 17 -13.99 32.59 4.04
CA THR A 17 -14.42 31.19 4.10
C THR A 17 -13.35 30.23 3.59
N LEU A 18 -12.70 30.57 2.48
CA LEU A 18 -11.61 29.78 1.92
C LEU A 18 -10.34 29.86 2.77
N GLY A 19 -10.15 30.93 3.55
CA GLY A 19 -8.93 31.17 4.32
C GLY A 19 -7.74 31.55 3.41
N LEU A 20 -7.98 32.38 2.36
CA LEU A 20 -6.93 32.78 1.43
C LEU A 20 -6.00 33.81 2.08
N ALA A 21 -4.81 33.36 2.47
CA ALA A 21 -3.76 34.20 3.04
C ALA A 21 -2.39 33.82 2.46
N ASP A 22 -1.59 34.84 2.14
CA ASP A 22 -0.21 34.67 1.68
C ASP A 22 0.63 33.96 2.75
N SER A 23 1.56 33.14 2.28
CA SER A 23 2.55 32.45 3.10
C SER A 23 3.91 32.37 2.39
N ASP A 24 4.94 31.91 3.09
CA ASP A 24 6.26 31.70 2.50
C ASP A 24 6.28 30.69 1.35
N SER A 25 5.31 29.76 1.32
CA SER A 25 5.21 28.72 0.29
C SER A 25 4.12 28.98 -0.76
N THR A 26 3.21 29.94 -0.53
CA THR A 26 2.01 30.10 -1.36
C THR A 26 1.64 31.58 -1.50
N ARG A 27 1.34 31.99 -2.73
CA ARG A 27 0.64 33.26 -2.98
C ARG A 27 -0.85 33.03 -2.92
N ALA A 28 -1.55 33.66 -1.99
CA ALA A 28 -2.99 33.51 -1.86
C ALA A 28 -3.64 34.83 -1.51
N GLY A 29 -4.82 35.09 -2.07
CA GLY A 29 -5.54 36.32 -1.81
C GLY A 29 -6.81 36.44 -2.64
N ALA A 30 -7.53 37.55 -2.46
CA ALA A 30 -8.66 37.94 -3.28
C ALA A 30 -8.65 39.46 -3.51
N GLY A 31 -9.07 39.91 -4.70
CA GLY A 31 -9.12 41.33 -5.01
C GLY A 31 -9.32 41.62 -6.49
N GLN A 32 -9.72 42.87 -6.81
CA GLN A 32 -10.05 43.31 -8.16
C GLN A 32 -8.88 43.88 -8.96
N ILE A 33 -7.77 44.19 -8.31
CA ILE A 33 -6.67 44.93 -8.94
C ILE A 33 -5.49 44.05 -9.36
N THR A 34 -5.36 42.85 -8.77
CA THR A 34 -4.25 41.95 -9.02
C THR A 34 -4.43 41.23 -10.35
N THR A 35 -3.51 41.43 -11.29
CA THR A 35 -3.52 40.75 -12.58
C THR A 35 -2.76 39.44 -12.54
N PHE A 36 -3.05 38.50 -13.45
CA PHE A 36 -2.24 37.31 -13.63
C PHE A 36 -0.76 37.59 -13.90
N ASN A 37 -0.45 38.70 -14.57
CA ASN A 37 0.95 39.12 -14.76
C ASN A 37 1.66 39.37 -13.42
N GLN A 38 0.98 39.99 -12.45
CA GLN A 38 1.52 40.20 -11.10
C GLN A 38 1.61 38.90 -10.31
N LEU A 39 0.77 37.90 -10.62
CA LEU A 39 0.79 36.58 -10.01
C LEU A 39 1.81 35.62 -10.62
N GLY A 40 2.57 36.05 -11.63
CA GLY A 40 3.64 35.26 -12.23
C GLY A 40 3.27 34.61 -13.58
N PHE A 41 2.21 35.09 -14.25
CA PHE A 41 1.82 34.66 -15.61
C PHE A 41 2.11 35.81 -16.60
N PRO A 42 3.33 35.89 -17.19
CA PRO A 42 3.77 37.01 -17.95
C PRO A 42 2.86 37.35 -19.14
N GLY A 43 2.59 38.66 -19.33
CA GLY A 43 1.80 39.16 -20.45
C GLY A 43 0.28 38.99 -20.32
N VAL A 44 -0.25 38.43 -19.22
CA VAL A 44 -1.67 38.23 -19.01
C VAL A 44 -2.25 39.34 -18.14
N ALA A 45 -3.12 40.19 -18.73
CA ALA A 45 -3.73 41.34 -18.07
C ALA A 45 -5.03 40.99 -17.33
N ASP A 46 -5.58 39.81 -17.56
CA ASP A 46 -6.77 39.33 -16.88
C ASP A 46 -6.57 39.27 -15.35
N LYS A 47 -7.66 39.34 -14.60
CA LYS A 47 -7.66 39.43 -13.14
C LYS A 47 -8.59 38.38 -12.56
N PRO A 48 -8.09 37.45 -11.74
CA PRO A 48 -8.96 36.55 -10.97
C PRO A 48 -9.53 37.30 -9.76
N ASP A 49 -10.72 36.93 -9.30
CA ASP A 49 -11.30 37.46 -8.07
C ASP A 49 -10.58 36.93 -6.81
N GLY A 50 -10.09 35.69 -6.88
CA GLY A 50 -9.27 35.11 -5.83
C GLY A 50 -8.34 34.01 -6.37
N TRP A 51 -7.27 33.78 -5.63
CA TRP A 51 -6.22 32.83 -6.02
C TRP A 51 -5.56 32.19 -4.82
N TYR A 52 -5.14 30.95 -5.03
CA TYR A 52 -4.23 30.18 -4.17
C TYR A 52 -3.23 29.47 -5.09
N LEU A 53 -1.99 29.97 -5.10
CA LEU A 53 -0.95 29.58 -6.04
C LEU A 53 0.32 29.17 -5.28
N PRO A 54 0.50 27.86 -5.01
CA PRO A 54 1.73 27.36 -4.39
C PRO A 54 2.98 27.70 -5.20
N LYS A 55 4.11 27.96 -4.55
CA LYS A 55 5.40 28.13 -5.24
C LYS A 55 5.84 26.86 -5.96
N ASN A 56 5.45 25.71 -5.43
CA ASN A 56 5.63 24.42 -6.09
C ASN A 56 4.48 24.17 -7.08
N GLN A 57 4.77 24.27 -8.37
CA GLN A 57 3.79 24.12 -9.44
C GLN A 57 3.22 22.69 -9.60
N SER A 58 3.75 21.69 -8.90
CA SER A 58 3.17 20.34 -8.84
C SER A 58 1.99 20.23 -7.85
N GLU A 59 1.83 21.22 -6.97
CA GLU A 59 0.73 21.31 -6.02
C GLU A 59 -0.55 21.85 -6.68
N VAL A 60 -1.67 21.77 -5.95
CA VAL A 60 -2.98 22.20 -6.45
C VAL A 60 -3.09 23.71 -6.36
N ALA A 61 -3.35 24.35 -7.49
CA ALA A 61 -3.73 25.76 -7.56
C ALA A 61 -5.27 25.92 -7.48
N VAL A 62 -5.74 26.98 -6.83
CA VAL A 62 -7.18 27.28 -6.78
C VAL A 62 -7.41 28.68 -7.34
N ILE A 63 -8.40 28.82 -8.23
CA ILE A 63 -8.87 30.08 -8.79
C ILE A 63 -10.33 30.28 -8.44
N LEU A 64 -10.65 31.45 -7.92
CA LEU A 64 -11.99 31.87 -7.55
C LEU A 64 -12.49 32.93 -8.52
N GLU A 65 -13.74 32.77 -8.94
CA GLU A 65 -14.56 33.77 -9.63
C GLU A 65 -15.82 34.01 -8.82
N THR A 66 -16.20 35.27 -8.61
CA THR A 66 -17.37 35.63 -7.81
C THR A 66 -18.37 36.42 -8.60
N LYS A 67 -19.66 36.30 -8.26
CA LYS A 67 -20.73 37.09 -8.82
C LYS A 67 -21.67 37.59 -7.71
N ALA A 68 -22.32 38.72 -7.91
CA ALA A 68 -23.33 39.21 -6.96
C ALA A 68 -24.46 38.19 -6.77
N THR A 69 -25.05 38.08 -5.57
CA THR A 69 -26.06 37.06 -5.21
C THR A 69 -27.28 37.05 -6.16
N ARG A 70 -27.58 38.19 -6.85
CA ARG A 70 -28.67 38.27 -7.84
C ARG A 70 -28.35 37.60 -9.18
N ILE A 71 -27.10 37.23 -9.41
CA ILE A 71 -26.61 36.65 -10.68
C ILE A 71 -26.59 35.13 -10.54
N SER A 72 -27.30 34.46 -11.45
CA SER A 72 -27.24 32.99 -11.54
C SER A 72 -25.89 32.54 -12.11
N LEU A 73 -25.37 31.43 -11.61
CA LEU A 73 -24.11 30.85 -12.06
C LEU A 73 -24.28 30.03 -13.37
N GLY A 74 -24.87 30.70 -14.41
CA GLY A 74 -25.06 30.10 -15.74
C GLY A 74 -23.78 30.01 -16.58
N GLN A 75 -23.92 29.79 -17.88
CA GLN A 75 -22.78 29.50 -18.77
C GLN A 75 -21.77 30.66 -18.89
N ALA A 76 -22.23 31.93 -19.00
CA ALA A 76 -21.31 33.05 -19.15
C ALA A 76 -20.33 33.23 -17.96
N PRO A 77 -20.78 33.18 -16.67
CA PRO A 77 -19.84 33.14 -15.53
C PRO A 77 -18.91 31.91 -15.52
N VAL A 78 -19.39 30.76 -16.00
CA VAL A 78 -18.56 29.55 -16.12
C VAL A 78 -17.45 29.75 -17.15
N ASP A 79 -17.78 30.32 -18.31
CA ASP A 79 -16.78 30.59 -19.38
C ASP A 79 -15.69 31.55 -18.89
N GLU A 80 -16.03 32.53 -18.06
CA GLU A 80 -15.10 33.46 -17.44
C GLU A 80 -14.16 32.73 -16.45
N LEU A 81 -14.71 31.90 -15.56
CA LEU A 81 -13.90 31.06 -14.68
C LEU A 81 -12.99 30.13 -15.46
N LEU A 82 -13.50 29.41 -16.46
CA LEU A 82 -12.70 28.45 -17.24
C LEU A 82 -11.59 29.13 -18.04
N LYS A 83 -11.80 30.37 -18.50
CA LYS A 83 -10.73 31.19 -19.07
C LYS A 83 -9.58 31.38 -18.07
N ASN A 84 -9.91 31.75 -16.82
CA ASN A 84 -8.93 31.94 -15.75
C ASN A 84 -8.23 30.62 -15.36
N VAL A 85 -8.98 29.52 -15.33
CA VAL A 85 -8.42 28.16 -15.10
C VAL A 85 -7.39 27.80 -16.17
N ARG A 86 -7.67 28.02 -17.46
CA ARG A 86 -6.73 27.74 -18.56
C ARG A 86 -5.44 28.57 -18.46
N ILE A 87 -5.55 29.83 -18.03
CA ILE A 87 -4.36 30.65 -17.79
C ILE A 87 -3.46 29.97 -16.75
N VAL A 88 -4.04 29.51 -15.63
CA VAL A 88 -3.28 28.88 -14.56
C VAL A 88 -2.76 27.51 -14.98
N GLN A 89 -3.48 26.76 -15.81
CA GLN A 89 -3.04 25.48 -16.37
C GLN A 89 -1.79 25.57 -17.25
N THR A 90 -1.40 26.78 -17.70
CA THR A 90 -0.11 26.94 -18.40
C THR A 90 1.10 26.68 -17.51
N GLN A 91 0.95 26.74 -16.18
CA GLN A 91 2.02 26.50 -15.21
C GLN A 91 1.70 25.37 -14.22
N TYR A 92 0.43 25.17 -13.88
CA TYR A 92 -0.02 24.17 -12.90
C TYR A 92 -0.80 23.06 -13.59
N LYS A 93 -0.41 21.80 -13.39
CA LYS A 93 -1.17 20.64 -13.91
C LYS A 93 -2.49 20.41 -13.16
N LYS A 94 -2.59 20.86 -11.90
CA LYS A 94 -3.71 20.62 -11.00
C LYS A 94 -4.34 21.95 -10.62
N VAL A 95 -5.50 22.24 -11.19
CA VAL A 95 -6.21 23.51 -10.96
C VAL A 95 -7.65 23.24 -10.58
N VAL A 96 -8.11 23.83 -9.46
CA VAL A 96 -9.51 23.86 -9.08
C VAL A 96 -10.06 25.25 -9.38
N GLY A 97 -11.12 25.30 -10.16
CA GLY A 97 -11.92 26.52 -10.39
C GLY A 97 -13.14 26.55 -9.49
N ILE A 98 -13.37 27.65 -8.81
CA ILE A 98 -14.54 27.87 -7.95
C ILE A 98 -15.31 29.07 -8.47
N LEU A 99 -16.62 28.88 -8.77
CA LEU A 99 -17.56 29.93 -9.09
C LEU A 99 -18.56 30.06 -7.95
N TYR A 100 -18.68 31.27 -7.38
CA TYR A 100 -19.48 31.50 -6.18
C TYR A 100 -20.27 32.82 -6.25
N ASN A 101 -21.55 32.83 -5.80
CA ASN A 101 -22.38 34.04 -5.75
C ASN A 101 -22.92 34.40 -4.35
N GLY A 102 -22.36 33.75 -3.31
CA GLY A 102 -22.81 33.96 -1.93
C GLY A 102 -23.90 32.99 -1.46
N GLU A 103 -24.58 32.31 -2.36
CA GLU A 103 -25.62 31.30 -2.08
C GLU A 103 -25.22 29.96 -2.73
N ASP A 104 -24.94 29.99 -4.03
CA ASP A 104 -24.61 28.82 -4.84
C ASP A 104 -23.12 28.75 -5.12
N VAL A 105 -22.60 27.53 -5.21
CA VAL A 105 -21.21 27.23 -5.59
C VAL A 105 -21.16 26.19 -6.70
N ARG A 106 -20.32 26.43 -7.72
CA ARG A 106 -19.97 25.45 -8.75
C ARG A 106 -18.47 25.26 -8.75
N VAL A 107 -18.00 24.04 -8.87
CA VAL A 107 -16.59 23.67 -8.76
C VAL A 107 -16.15 22.85 -9.96
N PHE A 108 -14.97 23.18 -10.44
CA PHE A 108 -14.37 22.54 -11.62
C PHE A 108 -12.99 21.99 -11.27
N LYS A 109 -12.76 20.73 -11.63
CA LYS A 109 -11.44 20.09 -11.59
C LYS A 109 -10.82 20.22 -12.99
N GLY A 110 -9.90 21.16 -13.17
CA GLY A 110 -9.54 21.63 -14.51
C GLY A 110 -10.76 22.26 -15.19
N GLU A 111 -11.15 21.71 -16.32
CA GLU A 111 -12.34 22.18 -17.08
C GLU A 111 -13.61 21.34 -16.81
N GLU A 112 -13.51 20.24 -16.05
CA GLU A 112 -14.63 19.36 -15.75
C GLU A 112 -15.36 19.78 -14.47
N GLU A 113 -16.69 19.97 -14.58
CA GLU A 113 -17.52 20.28 -13.41
C GLU A 113 -17.73 19.05 -12.54
N ILE A 114 -17.50 19.21 -11.22
CA ILE A 114 -17.64 18.15 -10.25
C ILE A 114 -18.73 18.44 -9.22
N LYS A 115 -19.36 17.39 -8.70
CA LYS A 115 -20.32 17.52 -7.60
C LYS A 115 -19.59 17.78 -6.29
N THR A 116 -19.96 18.86 -5.62
CA THR A 116 -19.40 19.26 -4.31
C THR A 116 -20.53 19.59 -3.33
N PRO A 117 -20.22 19.76 -2.02
CA PRO A 117 -21.20 20.28 -1.07
C PRO A 117 -21.82 21.60 -1.55
N ALA A 118 -23.10 21.80 -1.25
CA ALA A 118 -23.86 23.00 -1.68
C ALA A 118 -23.36 24.32 -1.06
N LYS A 119 -22.46 24.26 -0.06
CA LYS A 119 -21.86 25.43 0.58
C LYS A 119 -20.38 25.52 0.27
N LEU A 120 -19.87 26.74 0.13
CA LEU A 120 -18.45 27.00 0.00
C LEU A 120 -17.69 26.43 1.21
N GLN A 121 -16.61 25.71 0.95
CA GLN A 121 -15.75 25.07 1.95
C GLN A 121 -14.44 25.85 2.12
N GLY A 122 -13.64 25.52 3.13
CA GLY A 122 -12.25 26.02 3.26
C GLY A 122 -11.35 25.51 2.14
N VAL A 123 -10.25 26.23 1.84
CA VAL A 123 -9.33 25.89 0.74
C VAL A 123 -8.80 24.46 0.85
N GLY A 124 -8.56 23.95 2.06
CA GLY A 124 -8.12 22.58 2.30
C GLY A 124 -9.04 21.52 1.67
N TYR A 125 -10.35 21.73 1.64
CA TYR A 125 -11.28 20.85 0.94
C TYR A 125 -10.99 20.81 -0.57
N TYR A 126 -10.79 21.97 -1.20
CA TYR A 126 -10.52 22.04 -2.64
C TYR A 126 -9.15 21.49 -3.03
N LEU A 127 -8.16 21.65 -2.17
CA LEU A 127 -6.86 21.00 -2.35
C LEU A 127 -7.01 19.47 -2.29
N SER A 128 -7.87 18.95 -1.42
CA SER A 128 -8.13 17.52 -1.30
C SER A 128 -8.84 16.91 -2.52
N LEU A 129 -9.46 17.69 -3.39
CA LEU A 129 -10.11 17.19 -4.62
C LEU A 129 -9.12 16.53 -5.60
N TYR A 130 -7.86 16.94 -5.55
CA TYR A 130 -6.78 16.28 -6.29
C TYR A 130 -6.00 15.26 -5.45
N THR A 131 -6.17 15.24 -4.13
CA THR A 131 -5.56 14.21 -3.27
C THR A 131 -6.31 12.88 -3.34
N VAL A 132 -7.47 12.83 -3.99
CA VAL A 132 -8.24 11.59 -4.26
C VAL A 132 -7.70 10.84 -5.48
N ASP A 133 -6.91 11.48 -6.35
CA ASP A 133 -6.09 10.73 -7.31
C ASP A 133 -4.89 10.15 -6.54
N SER A 134 -5.17 9.04 -5.84
CA SER A 134 -4.10 8.14 -5.38
C SER A 134 -3.10 7.98 -6.52
N ILE A 135 -1.80 7.97 -6.19
CA ILE A 135 -0.75 7.53 -7.11
C ILE A 135 -1.34 6.39 -7.91
N ASP A 136 -1.31 6.49 -9.23
CA ASP A 136 -1.83 5.45 -10.09
C ASP A 136 -0.97 4.19 -9.90
N LYS A 137 -1.33 3.41 -8.88
CA LYS A 137 -0.66 2.15 -8.55
C LYS A 137 -0.66 1.22 -9.76
N GLU A 138 -1.74 1.24 -10.56
CA GLU A 138 -1.80 0.45 -11.79
C GLU A 138 -0.71 0.87 -12.76
N ARG A 139 -0.47 2.16 -12.90
CA ARG A 139 0.60 2.68 -13.74
C ARG A 139 1.99 2.25 -13.25
N ILE A 140 2.24 2.29 -11.93
CA ILE A 140 3.50 1.78 -11.36
C ILE A 140 3.63 0.27 -11.64
N TYR A 141 2.58 -0.53 -11.49
CA TYR A 141 2.61 -1.96 -11.84
C TYR A 141 2.90 -2.19 -13.33
N GLU A 142 2.29 -1.42 -14.24
CA GLU A 142 2.56 -1.51 -15.68
C GLU A 142 4.01 -1.18 -16.02
N LEU A 143 4.53 -0.09 -15.46
CA LEU A 143 5.92 0.33 -15.65
C LEU A 143 6.89 -0.71 -15.09
N THR A 144 6.60 -1.23 -13.91
CA THR A 144 7.40 -2.29 -13.28
C THR A 144 7.45 -3.55 -14.12
N ALA A 145 6.33 -3.95 -14.74
CA ALA A 145 6.28 -5.09 -15.66
C ALA A 145 7.14 -4.85 -16.90
N LYS A 146 7.09 -3.65 -17.48
CA LYS A 146 7.93 -3.26 -18.62
C LYS A 146 9.40 -3.30 -18.26
N ILE A 147 9.77 -2.73 -17.10
CA ILE A 147 11.14 -2.74 -16.57
C ILE A 147 11.62 -4.18 -16.38
N ASN A 148 10.84 -5.04 -15.75
CA ASN A 148 11.19 -6.43 -15.52
C ASN A 148 11.49 -7.19 -16.82
N ASN A 149 10.63 -7.02 -17.82
CA ASN A 149 10.81 -7.64 -19.14
C ASN A 149 12.05 -7.09 -19.85
N CYS A 150 12.25 -5.78 -19.85
CA CYS A 150 13.39 -5.12 -20.44
C CYS A 150 14.71 -5.63 -19.83
N LEU A 151 14.82 -5.64 -18.50
CA LEU A 151 16.01 -6.11 -17.80
C LEU A 151 16.25 -7.61 -18.05
N HIS A 152 15.19 -8.42 -18.18
CA HIS A 152 15.33 -9.86 -18.41
C HIS A 152 15.74 -10.19 -19.84
N PHE A 153 15.08 -9.60 -20.83
CA PHE A 153 15.23 -9.98 -22.25
C PHE A 153 16.30 -9.15 -22.95
N GLU A 154 16.28 -7.82 -22.77
CA GLU A 154 17.16 -6.90 -23.49
C GLU A 154 18.53 -6.78 -22.75
N PHE A 155 18.49 -6.57 -21.43
CA PHE A 155 19.70 -6.43 -20.63
C PHE A 155 20.31 -7.78 -20.21
N GLY A 156 19.60 -8.89 -20.42
CA GLY A 156 20.09 -10.25 -20.10
C GLY A 156 20.27 -10.56 -18.61
N ILE A 157 19.72 -9.73 -17.72
CA ILE A 157 19.80 -9.94 -16.28
C ILE A 157 18.82 -11.04 -15.87
N LYS A 158 19.30 -12.28 -15.74
CA LYS A 158 18.44 -13.44 -15.45
C LYS A 158 18.08 -13.57 -13.98
N ASN A 159 18.96 -13.14 -13.07
CA ASN A 159 18.69 -13.17 -11.64
C ASN A 159 17.63 -12.12 -11.27
N LEU A 160 16.61 -12.55 -10.54
CA LEU A 160 15.51 -11.71 -10.11
C LEU A 160 15.99 -10.56 -9.19
N TYR A 161 16.80 -10.89 -8.19
CA TYR A 161 17.29 -9.91 -7.22
C TYR A 161 18.20 -8.89 -7.89
N HIS A 162 19.03 -9.30 -8.84
CA HIS A 162 19.83 -8.37 -9.64
C HIS A 162 18.97 -7.38 -10.43
N ARG A 163 17.81 -7.81 -11.00
CA ARG A 163 16.90 -6.88 -11.65
C ARG A 163 16.30 -5.88 -10.67
N MET A 164 15.94 -6.34 -9.48
CA MET A 164 15.41 -5.46 -8.42
C MET A 164 16.46 -4.46 -7.95
N ILE A 165 17.69 -4.93 -7.66
CA ILE A 165 18.80 -4.06 -7.26
C ILE A 165 19.14 -3.05 -8.35
N PHE A 166 19.17 -3.48 -9.62
CA PHE A 166 19.43 -2.58 -10.75
C PHE A 166 18.41 -1.45 -10.82
N THR A 167 17.12 -1.78 -10.75
CA THR A 167 16.03 -0.80 -10.78
C THR A 167 16.07 0.10 -9.54
N ALA A 168 16.27 -0.48 -8.37
CA ALA A 168 16.35 0.26 -7.11
C ALA A 168 17.52 1.25 -7.11
N CYS A 169 18.69 0.83 -7.59
CA CYS A 169 19.85 1.72 -7.70
C CYS A 169 19.63 2.86 -8.70
N ALA A 170 18.94 2.61 -9.82
CA ALA A 170 18.58 3.65 -10.77
C ALA A 170 17.61 4.68 -10.13
N LEU A 171 16.60 4.22 -9.38
CA LEU A 171 15.68 5.09 -8.64
C LEU A 171 16.41 5.90 -7.56
N VAL A 172 17.28 5.26 -6.78
CA VAL A 172 18.08 5.97 -5.77
C VAL A 172 18.97 7.02 -6.43
N ALA A 173 19.65 6.66 -7.52
CA ALA A 173 20.51 7.59 -8.26
C ALA A 173 19.73 8.79 -8.79
N GLU A 174 18.55 8.58 -9.37
CA GLU A 174 17.66 9.66 -9.81
C GLU A 174 17.26 10.55 -8.64
N ARG A 175 16.94 9.96 -7.51
CA ARG A 175 16.60 10.64 -6.25
C ARG A 175 17.71 11.56 -5.75
N TYR A 176 18.97 11.17 -5.96
CA TYR A 176 20.16 11.95 -5.61
C TYR A 176 20.63 12.89 -6.76
N GLY A 177 19.78 13.10 -7.79
CA GLY A 177 19.96 14.12 -8.80
C GLY A 177 20.93 13.75 -9.92
N VAL A 178 20.98 12.47 -10.30
CA VAL A 178 21.68 12.05 -11.55
C VAL A 178 21.06 12.73 -12.75
N GLY A 179 19.72 12.85 -12.78
CA GLY A 179 18.98 13.26 -13.95
C GLY A 179 19.11 12.22 -15.06
N LEU A 180 18.52 11.05 -14.87
CA LEU A 180 18.63 9.88 -15.79
C LEU A 180 18.30 10.27 -17.24
N GLN A 181 17.39 11.22 -17.46
CA GLN A 181 17.07 11.72 -18.80
C GLN A 181 18.29 12.27 -19.56
N LYS A 182 19.31 12.75 -18.85
CA LYS A 182 20.57 13.22 -19.44
C LYS A 182 21.50 12.09 -19.86
N LEU A 183 21.20 10.87 -19.46
CA LEU A 183 21.98 9.67 -19.78
C LEU A 183 21.40 8.91 -20.98
N LYS A 184 20.34 9.42 -21.62
CA LYS A 184 19.84 8.89 -22.88
C LYS A 184 20.93 8.95 -23.94
N ASP A 185 20.87 8.01 -24.85
CA ASP A 185 21.82 7.84 -25.96
C ASP A 185 23.27 7.55 -25.56
N LEU A 186 23.53 7.30 -24.26
CA LEU A 186 24.80 6.74 -23.80
C LEU A 186 24.74 5.21 -23.94
N GLY A 187 25.86 4.60 -24.36
CA GLY A 187 26.00 3.14 -24.34
C GLY A 187 25.89 2.58 -22.93
N TYR A 188 25.58 1.29 -22.84
CA TYR A 188 25.30 0.61 -21.57
C TYR A 188 26.38 0.83 -20.51
N GLU A 189 27.65 0.66 -20.86
CA GLU A 189 28.75 0.83 -19.88
C GLU A 189 28.79 2.24 -19.28
N ALA A 190 28.59 3.26 -20.11
CA ALA A 190 28.54 4.64 -19.65
C ALA A 190 27.31 4.92 -18.75
N PHE A 191 26.15 4.37 -19.12
CA PHE A 191 24.93 4.44 -18.31
C PHE A 191 25.10 3.76 -16.97
N HIS A 192 25.60 2.51 -16.96
CA HIS A 192 25.84 1.75 -15.74
C HIS A 192 26.87 2.44 -14.83
N ALA A 193 27.97 2.93 -15.41
CA ALA A 193 29.01 3.66 -14.66
C ALA A 193 28.47 4.97 -14.06
N ALA A 194 27.64 5.72 -14.78
CA ALA A 194 27.07 6.97 -14.28
C ALA A 194 26.19 6.77 -13.04
N ILE A 195 25.36 5.71 -13.01
CA ILE A 195 24.57 5.35 -11.83
C ILE A 195 25.49 4.99 -10.66
N ARG A 196 26.47 4.10 -10.88
CA ARG A 196 27.42 3.66 -9.86
C ARG A 196 28.20 4.84 -9.27
N ASP A 197 28.75 5.72 -10.14
CA ASP A 197 29.58 6.84 -9.71
C ASP A 197 28.78 7.86 -8.90
N LYS A 198 27.48 8.04 -9.24
CA LYS A 198 26.62 8.92 -8.46
C LYS A 198 26.28 8.37 -7.09
N LEU A 199 25.96 7.06 -7.03
CA LEU A 199 25.77 6.38 -5.75
C LEU A 199 27.04 6.45 -4.89
N SER A 200 28.22 6.25 -5.49
CA SER A 200 29.51 6.36 -4.80
C SER A 200 29.78 7.77 -4.27
N LYS A 201 29.50 8.81 -5.07
CA LYS A 201 29.63 10.22 -4.63
C LYS A 201 28.69 10.57 -3.48
N SER A 202 27.50 9.99 -3.46
CA SER A 202 26.53 10.20 -2.38
C SER A 202 27.00 9.60 -1.04
N LEU A 203 28.01 8.71 -1.06
CA LEU A 203 28.67 8.18 0.14
C LEU A 203 29.45 9.25 0.92
N GLU A 204 29.94 10.28 0.25
CA GLU A 204 30.82 11.28 0.85
C GLU A 204 30.08 12.25 1.78
N ASP A 205 28.75 12.38 1.62
CA ASP A 205 27.96 13.43 2.28
C ASP A 205 27.40 13.05 3.67
N SER A 206 27.36 11.76 4.08
CA SER A 206 26.77 11.37 5.37
C SER A 206 27.29 10.03 5.92
N LYS A 207 27.93 10.05 7.09
CA LYS A 207 28.50 8.84 7.74
C LYS A 207 27.50 7.72 8.03
N LYS A 208 26.23 8.02 8.35
CA LYS A 208 25.20 6.99 8.64
C LYS A 208 24.62 6.35 7.38
N GLN A 209 24.61 7.10 6.27
CA GLN A 209 24.14 6.60 4.96
C GLN A 209 25.20 5.74 4.27
N ASN A 210 26.47 5.94 4.61
CA ASN A 210 27.62 5.36 3.91
C ASN A 210 27.56 3.83 3.83
N THR A 211 27.18 3.15 4.92
CA THR A 211 27.13 1.67 4.93
C THR A 211 26.05 1.14 3.99
N LYS A 212 24.85 1.75 4.00
CA LYS A 212 23.72 1.36 3.13
C LYS A 212 24.04 1.56 1.65
N ILE A 213 24.54 2.74 1.31
CA ILE A 213 24.93 3.06 -0.08
C ILE A 213 26.11 2.21 -0.51
N GLY A 214 27.09 1.96 0.38
CA GLY A 214 28.22 1.08 0.09
C GLY A 214 27.81 -0.32 -0.36
N ILE A 215 26.89 -0.94 0.38
CA ILE A 215 26.35 -2.25 0.01
C ILE A 215 25.61 -2.19 -1.33
N LEU A 216 24.80 -1.14 -1.58
CA LEU A 216 24.12 -0.98 -2.86
C LEU A 216 25.09 -0.85 -4.03
N VAL A 217 26.17 -0.08 -3.87
CA VAL A 217 27.22 0.07 -4.89
C VAL A 217 27.91 -1.26 -5.18
N GLU A 218 28.23 -2.05 -4.13
CA GLU A 218 28.84 -3.36 -4.28
C GLU A 218 27.92 -4.34 -5.00
N GLU A 219 26.66 -4.46 -4.59
CA GLU A 219 25.68 -5.35 -5.21
C GLU A 219 25.37 -4.93 -6.65
N TYR A 220 25.24 -3.62 -6.91
CA TYR A 220 25.05 -3.10 -8.26
C TYR A 220 26.24 -3.39 -9.18
N ALA A 221 27.48 -3.21 -8.70
CA ALA A 221 28.70 -3.49 -9.45
C ALA A 221 28.87 -4.99 -9.78
N ALA A 222 28.29 -5.88 -8.98
CA ALA A 222 28.33 -7.33 -9.21
C ALA A 222 27.38 -7.81 -10.32
N ILE A 223 26.45 -6.96 -10.77
CA ILE A 223 25.46 -7.33 -11.79
C ILE A 223 26.13 -7.49 -13.16
N LYS A 224 26.05 -8.69 -13.72
CA LYS A 224 26.54 -9.01 -15.07
C LYS A 224 25.41 -8.88 -16.09
N MET A 225 25.73 -8.28 -17.21
CA MET A 225 24.80 -8.08 -18.33
C MET A 225 25.34 -8.61 -19.64
N ASN A 226 24.42 -8.69 -20.63
CA ASN A 226 24.80 -8.91 -22.00
C ASN A 226 25.56 -7.69 -22.54
N THR A 227 26.49 -7.92 -23.43
CA THR A 227 27.36 -6.88 -24.03
C THR A 227 26.76 -6.18 -25.24
N THR A 228 25.54 -6.54 -25.64
CA THR A 228 24.85 -5.91 -26.78
C THR A 228 24.10 -4.69 -26.32
N ASP A 229 24.61 -3.52 -26.69
CA ASP A 229 23.93 -2.24 -26.45
C ASP A 229 22.62 -2.15 -27.27
N ASN A 230 21.49 -2.19 -26.58
CA ASN A 230 20.21 -1.84 -27.17
C ASN A 230 19.83 -0.43 -26.68
N GLN A 231 20.18 0.59 -27.46
CA GLN A 231 19.97 1.98 -27.11
C GLN A 231 18.51 2.31 -26.82
N LYS A 232 17.59 1.74 -27.60
CA LYS A 232 16.16 1.93 -27.37
C LYS A 232 15.73 1.37 -26.01
N ALA A 233 16.21 0.18 -25.64
CA ALA A 233 15.87 -0.43 -24.36
C ALA A 233 16.42 0.38 -23.17
N ILE A 234 17.61 0.98 -23.30
CA ILE A 234 18.19 1.87 -22.29
C ILE A 234 17.32 3.13 -22.13
N ASN A 235 16.94 3.75 -23.24
CA ASN A 235 16.12 4.95 -23.23
C ASN A 235 14.73 4.68 -22.64
N ASP A 236 14.09 3.59 -23.05
CA ASP A 236 12.79 3.17 -22.53
C ASP A 236 12.86 2.88 -21.01
N PHE A 237 13.92 2.21 -20.55
CA PHE A 237 14.17 1.97 -19.12
C PHE A 237 14.31 3.27 -18.35
N ILE A 238 15.08 4.24 -18.86
CA ILE A 238 15.25 5.56 -18.26
C ILE A 238 13.90 6.26 -18.12
N ASP A 239 13.06 6.26 -19.16
CA ASP A 239 11.75 6.90 -19.13
C ASP A 239 10.85 6.29 -18.05
N TRP A 240 10.78 4.97 -17.97
CA TRP A 240 9.94 4.28 -16.99
C TRP A 240 10.41 4.50 -15.56
N VAL A 241 11.72 4.46 -15.31
CA VAL A 241 12.28 4.72 -13.97
C VAL A 241 12.07 6.17 -13.55
N THR A 242 12.23 7.13 -14.48
CA THR A 242 11.98 8.55 -14.20
C THR A 242 10.51 8.78 -13.86
N GLU A 243 9.58 8.20 -14.62
CA GLU A 243 8.14 8.29 -14.36
C GLU A 243 7.78 7.73 -12.96
N ILE A 244 8.32 6.56 -12.58
CA ILE A 244 8.13 6.01 -11.22
C ILE A 244 8.73 6.95 -10.17
N SER A 245 9.94 7.51 -10.41
CA SER A 245 10.57 8.44 -9.48
C SER A 245 9.74 9.71 -9.27
N GLU A 246 9.10 10.23 -10.30
CA GLU A 246 8.19 11.38 -10.22
C GLU A 246 6.96 11.04 -9.36
N CYS A 247 6.35 9.87 -9.54
CA CYS A 247 5.24 9.40 -8.71
C CYS A 247 5.63 9.32 -7.22
N VAL A 248 6.78 8.73 -6.91
CA VAL A 248 7.30 8.61 -5.53
C VAL A 248 7.66 9.97 -4.92
N ASN A 249 8.01 10.95 -5.76
CA ASN A 249 8.35 12.30 -5.33
C ASN A 249 7.14 13.21 -5.10
N SER A 250 5.95 12.78 -5.50
CA SER A 250 4.74 13.58 -5.35
C SER A 250 4.39 13.77 -3.87
N ASN A 251 3.77 14.92 -3.54
CA ASN A 251 3.24 15.17 -2.18
C ASN A 251 2.06 14.22 -1.82
N GLU A 252 1.61 13.41 -2.77
CA GLU A 252 0.52 12.45 -2.65
C GLU A 252 1.01 11.07 -2.20
N TRP A 253 2.33 10.89 -2.10
CA TRP A 253 2.91 9.64 -1.60
C TRP A 253 2.45 9.33 -0.17
N ARG A 254 1.75 8.21 -0.01
CA ARG A 254 1.17 7.76 1.27
C ARG A 254 1.96 6.62 1.92
N GLY A 255 3.22 6.46 1.53
CA GLY A 255 4.08 5.38 2.03
C GLY A 255 3.80 4.04 1.35
N GLU A 256 3.40 4.06 0.07
CA GLU A 256 3.35 2.85 -0.73
C GLU A 256 4.74 2.24 -0.84
N ASP A 257 4.84 0.95 -0.59
CA ASP A 257 6.10 0.21 -0.65
C ASP A 257 6.47 -0.11 -2.12
N VAL A 258 7.27 0.78 -2.74
CA VAL A 258 7.75 0.62 -4.13
C VAL A 258 8.50 -0.68 -4.31
N MET A 259 9.33 -1.07 -3.34
CA MET A 259 10.09 -2.31 -3.44
C MET A 259 9.21 -3.54 -3.27
N GLY A 260 8.15 -3.46 -2.48
CA GLY A 260 7.12 -4.48 -2.39
C GLY A 260 6.37 -4.65 -3.71
N ILE A 261 6.03 -3.54 -4.41
CA ILE A 261 5.44 -3.59 -5.75
C ILE A 261 6.39 -4.27 -6.74
N PHE A 262 7.65 -3.88 -6.76
CA PHE A 262 8.67 -4.49 -7.64
C PHE A 262 8.82 -5.98 -7.33
N PHE A 263 8.90 -6.35 -6.07
CA PHE A 263 9.04 -7.74 -5.69
C PHE A 263 7.85 -8.59 -6.15
N ASN A 264 6.63 -8.11 -5.95
CA ASN A 264 5.42 -8.81 -6.38
C ASN A 264 5.40 -9.01 -7.90
N GLU A 265 5.71 -7.96 -8.67
CA GLU A 265 5.71 -8.02 -10.12
C GLU A 265 6.87 -8.87 -10.66
N PHE A 266 8.08 -8.73 -10.11
CA PHE A 266 9.25 -9.47 -10.57
C PHE A 266 9.18 -10.96 -10.23
N ASN A 267 8.52 -11.32 -9.12
CA ASN A 267 8.28 -12.73 -8.73
C ASN A 267 7.16 -13.43 -9.50
N ARG A 268 6.38 -12.70 -10.30
CA ARG A 268 5.24 -13.23 -11.07
C ARG A 268 5.54 -14.52 -11.84
N TYR A 269 6.77 -14.68 -12.30
CA TYR A 269 7.20 -15.82 -13.12
C TYR A 269 7.93 -16.91 -12.34
N LYS A 270 8.12 -16.76 -11.01
CA LYS A 270 8.74 -17.81 -10.20
C LYS A 270 7.79 -18.99 -9.97
N LYS A 271 8.34 -20.20 -10.04
CA LYS A 271 7.61 -21.41 -9.65
C LYS A 271 7.40 -21.42 -8.13
N LYS A 272 6.26 -21.99 -7.65
CA LYS A 272 5.92 -22.08 -6.22
C LYS A 272 7.03 -22.67 -5.33
N SER A 273 7.90 -23.52 -5.88
CA SER A 273 9.01 -24.15 -5.15
C SER A 273 10.21 -23.25 -4.85
N GLU A 274 10.29 -22.07 -5.47
CA GLU A 274 11.41 -21.13 -5.32
C GLU A 274 11.06 -19.91 -4.46
N ALA A 275 9.84 -19.83 -3.96
CA ALA A 275 9.32 -18.71 -3.18
C ALA A 275 9.69 -18.87 -1.68
N GLY A 276 10.97 -18.76 -1.35
CA GLY A 276 11.44 -18.84 0.05
C GLY A 276 11.17 -17.59 0.90
N GLN A 277 10.74 -16.48 0.31
CA GLN A 277 10.46 -15.23 1.02
C GLN A 277 9.04 -14.75 0.72
N VAL A 278 8.36 -14.36 1.79
CA VAL A 278 6.96 -13.91 1.78
C VAL A 278 6.95 -12.44 2.14
N PHE A 279 6.50 -11.61 1.21
CA PHE A 279 6.28 -10.19 1.49
C PHE A 279 4.89 -9.99 2.07
N THR A 280 4.83 -9.14 3.08
CA THR A 280 3.56 -8.79 3.71
C THR A 280 2.77 -7.86 2.79
N PRO A 281 1.51 -8.17 2.47
CA PRO A 281 0.66 -7.26 1.71
C PRO A 281 0.55 -5.89 2.39
N GLU A 282 0.61 -4.82 1.60
CA GLU A 282 0.63 -3.44 2.12
C GLU A 282 -0.56 -3.11 3.02
N HIS A 283 -1.75 -3.60 2.67
CA HIS A 283 -2.96 -3.38 3.46
C HIS A 283 -2.87 -4.04 4.85
N ILE A 284 -2.15 -5.15 4.99
CA ILE A 284 -1.92 -5.81 6.28
C ILE A 284 -0.84 -5.08 7.09
N THR A 285 0.17 -4.49 6.44
CA THR A 285 1.14 -3.66 7.17
C THR A 285 0.49 -2.44 7.79
N ASP A 286 -0.46 -1.80 7.09
CA ASP A 286 -1.23 -0.66 7.60
C ASP A 286 -2.20 -1.09 8.72
N PHE A 287 -2.89 -2.20 8.54
CA PHE A 287 -3.75 -2.79 9.57
C PHE A 287 -2.99 -3.09 10.86
N MET A 288 -1.81 -3.73 10.76
CA MET A 288 -0.98 -4.03 11.94
C MET A 288 -0.46 -2.76 12.63
N TYR A 289 -0.12 -1.72 11.87
CA TYR A 289 0.23 -0.41 12.41
C TYR A 289 -0.90 0.16 13.28
N LYS A 290 -2.14 0.11 12.77
CA LYS A 290 -3.32 0.63 13.46
C LYS A 290 -3.70 -0.19 14.70
N ILE A 291 -3.74 -1.52 14.62
CA ILE A 291 -4.13 -2.37 15.77
C ILE A 291 -3.13 -2.37 16.93
N LEU A 292 -1.88 -1.97 16.67
CA LEU A 292 -0.89 -1.70 17.72
C LEU A 292 -0.93 -0.26 18.22
N ASP A 293 -1.78 0.58 17.66
CA ASP A 293 -1.90 1.99 18.03
C ASP A 293 -0.52 2.67 18.02
N VAL A 294 0.15 2.61 16.85
CA VAL A 294 1.47 3.20 16.67
C VAL A 294 1.31 4.69 16.38
N HIS A 295 2.07 5.52 17.08
CA HIS A 295 2.07 6.97 16.97
C HIS A 295 3.45 7.52 16.61
N LYS A 296 3.50 8.80 16.26
CA LYS A 296 4.75 9.48 15.85
C LYS A 296 5.85 9.49 16.92
N GLU A 297 5.49 9.32 18.19
CA GLU A 297 6.42 9.22 19.31
C GLU A 297 7.01 7.82 19.52
N ASP A 298 6.46 6.80 18.86
CA ASP A 298 6.88 5.41 19.02
C ASP A 298 8.23 5.12 18.32
N TYR A 299 8.88 4.07 18.80
CA TYR A 299 10.10 3.50 18.23
C TYR A 299 9.79 2.10 17.70
N VAL A 300 9.77 1.96 16.39
CA VAL A 300 9.30 0.75 15.69
C VAL A 300 10.45 -0.14 15.29
N LEU A 301 10.37 -1.43 15.62
CA LEU A 301 11.30 -2.46 15.20
C LEU A 301 10.63 -3.46 14.26
N ASP A 302 11.34 -3.81 13.18
CA ASP A 302 11.12 -5.03 12.38
C ASP A 302 12.42 -5.83 12.33
N ALA A 303 12.50 -6.92 13.11
CA ALA A 303 13.71 -7.74 13.22
C ALA A 303 13.87 -8.77 12.07
N THR A 304 12.95 -8.76 11.10
CA THR A 304 13.01 -9.56 9.86
C THR A 304 12.49 -8.72 8.69
N CYS A 305 13.08 -7.52 8.54
CA CYS A 305 12.44 -6.44 7.81
C CYS A 305 12.26 -6.69 6.29
N GLY A 306 12.89 -7.72 5.74
CA GLY A 306 12.79 -7.98 4.31
C GLY A 306 13.21 -6.75 3.51
N SER A 307 12.37 -6.29 2.59
CA SER A 307 12.57 -5.03 1.85
C SER A 307 12.24 -3.76 2.65
N GLY A 308 11.81 -3.87 3.90
CA GLY A 308 11.47 -2.73 4.76
C GLY A 308 10.01 -2.25 4.69
N GLY A 309 9.09 -3.08 4.21
CA GLY A 309 7.70 -2.68 3.99
C GLY A 309 6.99 -2.15 5.26
N PHE A 310 7.13 -2.81 6.41
CA PHE A 310 6.60 -2.30 7.69
C PHE A 310 7.22 -0.95 8.08
N LEU A 311 8.52 -0.80 7.89
CA LEU A 311 9.24 0.42 8.27
C LEU A 311 8.84 1.60 7.38
N VAL A 312 8.69 1.39 6.06
CA VAL A 312 8.21 2.42 5.12
C VAL A 312 6.79 2.86 5.48
N LYS A 313 5.89 1.90 5.78
CA LYS A 313 4.51 2.21 6.15
C LYS A 313 4.45 2.95 7.50
N ALA A 314 5.18 2.50 8.51
CA ALA A 314 5.27 3.17 9.80
C ALA A 314 5.82 4.60 9.63
N MET A 315 6.91 4.78 8.88
CA MET A 315 7.48 6.09 8.59
C MET A 315 6.46 7.05 7.97
N ALA A 316 5.74 6.59 6.95
CA ALA A 316 4.76 7.43 6.25
C ALA A 316 3.60 7.87 7.16
N ASN A 317 3.08 6.94 7.97
CA ASN A 317 1.98 7.24 8.89
C ASN A 317 2.42 8.17 10.02
N MET A 318 3.56 7.92 10.64
CA MET A 318 4.15 8.76 11.70
C MET A 318 4.46 10.18 11.18
N ILE A 319 5.04 10.31 9.99
CA ILE A 319 5.32 11.62 9.36
C ILE A 319 4.03 12.37 9.03
N ARG A 320 2.98 11.67 8.59
CA ARG A 320 1.67 12.30 8.36
C ARG A 320 1.08 12.82 9.66
N GLU A 321 1.14 12.05 10.74
CA GLU A 321 0.72 12.48 12.08
C GLU A 321 1.55 13.67 12.60
N ALA A 322 2.84 13.73 12.25
CA ALA A 322 3.73 14.85 12.57
C ALA A 322 3.50 16.10 11.71
N GLY A 323 2.50 16.12 10.83
CA GLY A 323 2.16 17.27 9.99
C GLY A 323 2.91 17.35 8.65
N GLY A 324 3.62 16.27 8.25
CA GLY A 324 4.22 16.13 6.91
C GLY A 324 5.74 16.15 6.89
N MET A 325 6.30 15.94 5.71
CA MET A 325 7.72 15.67 5.45
C MET A 325 8.69 16.81 5.84
N GLN A 326 8.21 18.04 5.96
CA GLN A 326 9.03 19.23 6.19
C GLN A 326 9.17 19.58 7.68
N THR A 327 8.55 18.82 8.57
CA THR A 327 8.59 19.07 10.03
C THR A 327 9.91 18.59 10.63
N LYS A 328 10.27 19.17 11.80
CA LYS A 328 11.43 18.70 12.56
C LYS A 328 11.20 17.27 13.08
N GLU A 329 9.97 16.98 13.48
CA GLU A 329 9.53 15.67 13.91
C GLU A 329 9.72 14.61 12.82
N ALA A 330 9.40 14.94 11.57
CA ALA A 330 9.65 14.05 10.42
C ALA A 330 11.14 13.72 10.26
N ALA A 331 12.02 14.70 10.48
CA ALA A 331 13.46 14.48 10.45
C ALA A 331 13.94 13.59 11.62
N GLU A 332 13.33 13.71 12.79
CA GLU A 332 13.63 12.90 13.97
C GLU A 332 13.11 11.46 13.81
N ILE A 333 11.88 11.28 13.31
CA ILE A 333 11.31 9.97 12.99
C ILE A 333 12.27 9.19 12.09
N LYS A 334 12.72 9.78 10.99
CA LYS A 334 13.69 9.16 10.08
C LYS A 334 15.03 8.86 10.73
N ALA A 335 15.50 9.71 11.65
CA ALA A 335 16.82 9.57 12.25
C ALA A 335 16.88 8.50 13.34
N SER A 336 15.79 8.27 14.08
CA SER A 336 15.86 7.58 15.37
C SER A 336 14.66 6.71 15.74
N HIS A 337 13.53 6.74 14.99
CA HIS A 337 12.32 6.00 15.38
C HIS A 337 12.15 4.64 14.69
N LEU A 338 12.94 4.35 13.66
CA LEU A 338 12.78 3.15 12.84
C LEU A 338 14.02 2.27 12.92
N TYR A 339 13.81 0.97 13.20
CA TYR A 339 14.87 -0.02 13.37
C TYR A 339 14.54 -1.29 12.60
N GLY A 340 15.52 -1.84 11.88
CA GLY A 340 15.36 -3.07 11.10
C GLY A 340 16.53 -4.00 11.16
N ILE A 341 16.26 -5.29 11.11
CA ILE A 341 17.26 -6.34 10.96
C ILE A 341 16.89 -7.20 9.76
N GLU A 342 17.84 -7.49 8.89
CA GLU A 342 17.71 -8.45 7.79
C GLU A 342 18.97 -9.33 7.73
N PHE A 343 18.77 -10.63 7.54
CA PHE A 343 19.83 -11.60 7.49
C PHE A 343 20.48 -11.70 6.11
N ASP A 344 19.64 -11.78 5.07
CA ASP A 344 20.06 -11.96 3.69
C ASP A 344 20.64 -10.66 3.13
N ARG A 345 21.86 -10.75 2.55
CA ARG A 345 22.59 -9.59 2.05
C ARG A 345 21.89 -8.89 0.87
N GLU A 346 21.37 -9.67 -0.07
CA GLU A 346 20.67 -9.09 -1.24
C GLU A 346 19.39 -8.40 -0.82
N ILE A 347 18.64 -9.01 0.11
CA ILE A 347 17.40 -8.43 0.64
C ILE A 347 17.69 -7.22 1.52
N TYR A 348 18.75 -7.27 2.32
CA TYR A 348 19.21 -6.11 3.08
C TYR A 348 19.56 -4.92 2.16
N ALA A 349 20.22 -5.18 1.01
CA ALA A 349 20.49 -4.16 0.02
C ALA A 349 19.17 -3.55 -0.53
N LEU A 350 18.14 -4.38 -0.78
CA LEU A 350 16.83 -3.91 -1.19
C LEU A 350 16.15 -3.06 -0.11
N ALA A 351 16.23 -3.44 1.17
CA ALA A 351 15.74 -2.64 2.28
C ALA A 351 16.44 -1.27 2.33
N CYS A 352 17.76 -1.25 2.21
CA CYS A 352 18.52 0.00 2.14
C CYS A 352 18.08 0.90 0.98
N ALA A 353 17.88 0.32 -0.21
CA ALA A 353 17.39 1.05 -1.38
C ALA A 353 16.00 1.62 -1.14
N ASN A 354 15.08 0.81 -0.58
CA ASN A 354 13.72 1.23 -0.29
C ASN A 354 13.69 2.46 0.65
N MET A 355 14.43 2.40 1.74
CA MET A 355 14.53 3.54 2.65
C MET A 355 15.15 4.78 1.98
N LEU A 356 16.15 4.62 1.12
CA LEU A 356 16.76 5.73 0.37
C LEU A 356 15.80 6.32 -0.67
N ILE A 357 15.03 5.50 -1.37
CA ILE A 357 13.97 5.93 -2.30
C ILE A 357 12.98 6.84 -1.57
N HIS A 358 12.62 6.53 -0.35
CA HIS A 358 11.72 7.33 0.49
C HIS A 358 12.40 8.49 1.23
N LYS A 359 13.61 8.90 0.80
CA LYS A 359 14.43 9.96 1.45
C LYS A 359 14.74 9.69 2.92
N ASP A 360 14.78 8.43 3.28
CA ASP A 360 15.24 8.01 4.59
C ASP A 360 16.54 7.22 4.50
N GLY A 361 17.65 7.92 4.50
CA GLY A 361 18.96 7.32 4.62
C GLY A 361 19.41 7.13 6.07
N LYS A 362 18.59 7.51 7.06
CA LYS A 362 18.96 7.55 8.47
C LYS A 362 18.41 6.40 9.30
N THR A 363 17.41 5.66 8.81
CA THR A 363 16.85 4.48 9.48
C THR A 363 17.95 3.51 9.90
N ASN A 364 17.83 3.01 11.12
CA ASN A 364 18.81 2.10 11.69
C ASN A 364 18.54 0.67 11.20
N LEU A 365 19.09 0.32 10.05
CA LEU A 365 19.06 -1.03 9.49
C LEU A 365 20.39 -1.74 9.75
N GLU A 366 20.34 -3.01 10.14
CA GLU A 366 21.51 -3.84 10.37
C GLU A 366 21.41 -5.18 9.65
N GLN A 367 22.50 -5.60 9.03
CA GLN A 367 22.61 -6.94 8.44
C GLN A 367 23.09 -7.92 9.50
N MET A 368 22.17 -8.68 10.09
CA MET A 368 22.51 -9.70 11.08
C MET A 368 21.43 -10.78 11.19
N ASP A 369 21.80 -11.88 11.84
CA ASP A 369 20.85 -12.95 12.12
C ASP A 369 20.07 -12.66 13.40
N ALA A 370 18.75 -12.43 13.27
CA ALA A 370 17.86 -12.13 14.39
C ALA A 370 17.74 -13.25 15.44
N ARG A 371 18.24 -14.45 15.16
CA ARG A 371 18.31 -15.57 16.13
C ARG A 371 19.47 -15.46 17.11
N MET A 372 20.49 -14.66 16.77
CA MET A 372 21.75 -14.62 17.49
C MET A 372 21.73 -13.65 18.67
N GLU A 373 22.54 -13.92 19.68
CA GLU A 373 22.70 -13.07 20.85
C GLU A 373 23.14 -11.64 20.47
N ALA A 374 23.91 -11.47 19.40
CA ALA A 374 24.32 -10.16 18.91
C ALA A 374 23.11 -9.28 18.53
N ALA A 375 22.11 -9.87 17.84
CA ALA A 375 20.88 -9.18 17.51
C ALA A 375 20.07 -8.82 18.77
N GLY A 376 19.98 -9.74 19.75
CA GLY A 376 19.36 -9.46 21.04
C GLY A 376 20.04 -8.29 21.77
N LYS A 377 21.38 -8.26 21.84
CA LYS A 377 22.14 -7.15 22.44
C LYS A 377 21.88 -5.82 21.71
N TRP A 378 21.82 -5.86 20.37
CA TRP A 378 21.52 -4.67 19.57
C TRP A 378 20.10 -4.18 19.84
N ILE A 379 19.09 -5.06 19.82
CA ILE A 379 17.69 -4.73 20.14
C ILE A 379 17.60 -4.08 21.54
N LYS A 380 18.22 -4.70 22.53
CA LYS A 380 18.23 -4.22 23.93
C LYS A 380 18.83 -2.84 24.10
N SER A 381 19.72 -2.42 23.19
CA SER A 381 20.33 -1.09 23.20
C SER A 381 19.44 0.01 22.61
N LYS A 382 18.24 -0.33 22.12
CA LYS A 382 17.32 0.60 21.43
C LYS A 382 16.07 0.86 22.27
N PRO A 383 15.47 2.05 22.19
CA PRO A 383 14.28 2.43 22.97
C PRO A 383 12.99 1.93 22.30
N ILE A 384 12.93 0.66 21.90
CA ILE A 384 11.81 0.09 21.12
C ILE A 384 10.53 0.13 21.96
N THR A 385 9.44 0.63 21.38
CA THR A 385 8.10 0.66 21.99
C THR A 385 7.11 -0.24 21.25
N LYS A 386 7.32 -0.46 19.97
CA LYS A 386 6.45 -1.28 19.09
C LYS A 386 7.28 -2.20 18.21
N VAL A 387 6.79 -3.42 17.99
CA VAL A 387 7.37 -4.38 17.05
C VAL A 387 6.31 -4.78 16.02
N LEU A 388 6.64 -4.65 14.76
CA LEU A 388 5.83 -5.11 13.62
C LEU A 388 6.69 -6.08 12.81
N MET A 389 6.31 -7.35 12.73
CA MET A 389 7.20 -8.35 12.14
C MET A 389 6.45 -9.49 11.44
N ASN A 390 6.95 -9.89 10.28
CA ASN A 390 6.55 -11.10 9.57
C ASN A 390 7.76 -12.04 9.41
N PRO A 391 8.10 -12.88 10.41
CA PRO A 391 9.28 -13.71 10.37
C PRO A 391 9.14 -14.88 9.40
N PRO A 392 10.25 -15.48 8.92
CA PRO A 392 10.19 -16.61 8.00
C PRO A 392 9.51 -17.82 8.65
N TYR A 393 8.56 -18.47 7.94
CA TYR A 393 7.72 -19.55 8.50
C TYR A 393 8.41 -20.91 8.55
N GLU A 394 9.42 -21.13 7.72
CA GLU A 394 10.11 -22.41 7.63
C GLU A 394 10.90 -22.74 8.92
N SER A 395 10.80 -23.99 9.35
CA SER A 395 11.44 -24.44 10.60
C SER A 395 12.97 -24.29 10.58
N LYS A 396 13.60 -24.41 9.39
CA LYS A 396 15.05 -24.24 9.23
C LYS A 396 15.54 -22.82 9.59
N TYR A 397 14.68 -21.81 9.49
CA TYR A 397 15.00 -20.43 9.85
C TYR A 397 14.72 -20.08 11.30
N GLY A 398 14.17 -21.01 12.08
CA GLY A 398 13.99 -20.83 13.54
C GLY A 398 12.99 -19.71 13.90
N CYS A 399 11.86 -19.64 13.23
CA CYS A 399 10.81 -18.63 13.43
C CYS A 399 10.57 -18.29 14.91
N MET A 400 10.28 -19.30 15.74
CA MET A 400 10.01 -19.09 17.17
C MET A 400 11.25 -18.67 17.98
N THR A 401 12.45 -19.00 17.52
CA THR A 401 13.70 -18.51 18.14
C THR A 401 13.85 -17.01 17.91
N ILE A 402 13.49 -16.51 16.71
CA ILE A 402 13.49 -15.08 16.42
C ILE A 402 12.47 -14.37 17.30
N VAL A 403 11.22 -14.90 17.36
CA VAL A 403 10.15 -14.31 18.20
C VAL A 403 10.58 -14.24 19.66
N GLU A 404 11.12 -15.34 20.24
CA GLU A 404 11.60 -15.38 21.63
C GLU A 404 12.73 -14.37 21.85
N ASN A 405 13.73 -14.33 20.95
CA ASN A 405 14.86 -13.39 21.06
C ASN A 405 14.40 -11.91 21.00
N VAL A 406 13.43 -11.59 20.17
CA VAL A 406 12.85 -10.22 20.11
C VAL A 406 12.13 -9.91 21.42
N LEU A 407 11.22 -10.77 21.86
CA LEU A 407 10.45 -10.56 23.10
C LEU A 407 11.34 -10.40 24.34
N ASP A 408 12.41 -11.22 24.46
CA ASP A 408 13.33 -11.19 25.58
C ASP A 408 14.21 -9.93 25.63
N ASN A 409 14.39 -9.24 24.50
CA ASN A 409 15.34 -8.12 24.38
C ASN A 409 14.73 -6.75 24.12
N VAL A 410 13.44 -6.63 23.84
CA VAL A 410 12.75 -5.34 23.81
C VAL A 410 12.44 -4.85 25.24
N PRO A 411 12.25 -3.54 25.46
CA PRO A 411 11.83 -3.01 26.76
C PRO A 411 10.54 -3.65 27.28
N VAL A 412 10.40 -3.71 28.60
CA VAL A 412 9.19 -4.24 29.27
C VAL A 412 7.98 -3.42 28.82
N ARG A 413 6.86 -4.10 28.53
CA ARG A 413 5.58 -3.59 28.01
C ARG A 413 5.61 -3.13 26.55
N THR A 414 6.69 -3.38 25.81
CA THR A 414 6.67 -3.23 24.36
C THR A 414 5.57 -4.13 23.78
N GLN A 415 4.73 -3.55 22.94
CA GLN A 415 3.73 -4.30 22.19
C GLN A 415 4.35 -4.84 20.89
N CYS A 416 4.20 -6.14 20.68
CA CYS A 416 4.83 -6.86 19.58
C CYS A 416 3.78 -7.61 18.77
N ALA A 417 3.61 -7.28 17.48
CA ALA A 417 2.73 -7.99 16.56
C ALA A 417 3.54 -8.84 15.58
N PHE A 418 3.24 -10.13 15.52
CA PHE A 418 3.90 -11.09 14.66
C PHE A 418 2.89 -11.76 13.74
N ILE A 419 3.16 -11.79 12.42
CA ILE A 419 2.41 -12.65 11.50
C ILE A 419 3.04 -14.04 11.55
N LEU A 420 2.29 -15.03 12.00
CA LEU A 420 2.75 -16.41 12.08
C LEU A 420 1.69 -17.35 11.45
N PRO A 421 2.09 -18.56 11.02
CA PRO A 421 1.10 -19.60 10.70
C PRO A 421 0.11 -19.79 11.84
N ASP A 422 -1.17 -19.93 11.52
CA ASP A 422 -2.28 -19.86 12.47
C ASP A 422 -2.08 -20.69 13.75
N LYS A 423 -1.61 -21.93 13.64
CA LYS A 423 -1.33 -22.80 14.80
C LYS A 423 0.15 -22.87 15.18
N LYS A 424 0.94 -21.82 14.86
CA LYS A 424 2.40 -21.87 15.08
C LYS A 424 2.77 -22.01 16.55
N LEU A 425 2.08 -21.32 17.45
CA LEU A 425 2.36 -21.37 18.89
C LEU A 425 2.03 -22.75 19.47
N GLU A 426 0.92 -23.36 19.05
CA GLU A 426 0.53 -24.70 19.50
C GLU A 426 1.47 -25.82 19.01
N LYS A 427 2.08 -25.61 17.83
CA LYS A 427 3.05 -26.54 17.22
C LYS A 427 4.49 -26.31 17.69
N ALA A 428 4.76 -25.23 18.42
CA ALA A 428 6.07 -24.96 18.98
C ALA A 428 6.42 -25.93 20.12
N SER A 429 7.70 -26.01 20.48
CA SER A 429 8.14 -26.80 21.62
C SER A 429 7.41 -26.36 22.90
N LYS A 430 6.82 -27.29 23.63
CA LYS A 430 6.14 -27.01 24.92
C LYS A 430 7.07 -26.28 25.89
N ALA A 431 8.36 -26.63 25.93
CA ALA A 431 9.33 -25.97 26.79
C ALA A 431 9.57 -24.51 26.36
N GLN A 432 9.64 -24.23 25.06
CA GLN A 432 9.78 -22.88 24.53
C GLN A 432 8.54 -22.03 24.81
N MET A 433 7.35 -22.55 24.53
CA MET A 433 6.11 -21.83 24.82
C MET A 433 5.93 -21.55 26.30
N LYS A 434 6.30 -22.50 27.18
CA LYS A 434 6.28 -22.29 28.64
C LYS A 434 7.22 -21.13 29.05
N ARG A 435 8.41 -21.00 28.45
CA ARG A 435 9.31 -19.86 28.71
C ARG A 435 8.71 -18.55 28.22
N ILE A 436 8.22 -18.53 26.96
CA ILE A 436 7.61 -17.34 26.36
C ILE A 436 6.44 -16.85 27.23
N LEU A 437 5.48 -17.72 27.55
CA LEU A 437 4.29 -17.32 28.33
C LEU A 437 4.59 -17.03 29.79
N LYS A 438 5.69 -17.56 30.36
CA LYS A 438 6.14 -17.18 31.70
C LYS A 438 6.60 -15.72 31.74
N ASN A 439 7.26 -15.26 30.68
CA ASN A 439 7.94 -13.96 30.63
C ASN A 439 7.15 -12.90 29.86
N HIS A 440 6.27 -13.32 28.94
CA HIS A 440 5.54 -12.41 28.03
C HIS A 440 4.07 -12.80 27.98
N ARG A 441 3.21 -11.83 27.70
CA ARG A 441 1.74 -12.03 27.63
C ARG A 441 1.26 -11.99 26.18
N LEU A 442 0.56 -13.04 25.76
CA LEU A 442 -0.26 -13.01 24.55
C LEU A 442 -1.54 -12.22 24.86
N LEU A 443 -1.75 -11.12 24.15
CA LEU A 443 -2.87 -10.20 24.32
C LEU A 443 -4.01 -10.51 23.35
N LYS A 444 -3.65 -10.68 22.06
CA LYS A 444 -4.61 -10.80 20.97
C LYS A 444 -4.13 -11.79 19.91
N VAL A 445 -5.07 -12.47 19.26
CA VAL A 445 -4.85 -13.31 18.07
C VAL A 445 -5.88 -12.94 17.02
N ILE A 446 -5.45 -12.43 15.89
CA ILE A 446 -6.32 -12.08 14.78
C ILE A 446 -6.05 -13.08 13.66
N LYS A 447 -6.95 -14.04 13.44
CA LYS A 447 -6.87 -14.94 12.29
C LYS A 447 -7.15 -14.16 11.02
N LEU A 448 -6.25 -14.25 10.04
CA LEU A 448 -6.33 -13.55 8.76
C LEU A 448 -7.03 -14.40 7.70
N PRO A 449 -7.52 -13.82 6.59
CA PRO A 449 -8.13 -14.55 5.49
C PRO A 449 -7.25 -15.70 4.98
N GLU A 450 -7.85 -16.82 4.64
CA GLU A 450 -7.12 -18.04 4.26
C GLU A 450 -6.31 -17.89 2.97
N ASP A 451 -6.76 -17.03 2.08
CA ASP A 451 -6.15 -16.75 0.78
C ASP A 451 -5.23 -15.52 0.76
N LEU A 452 -4.93 -14.93 1.94
CA LEU A 452 -4.12 -13.72 2.07
C LEU A 452 -2.75 -13.87 1.39
N PHE A 453 -2.07 -14.97 1.63
CA PHE A 453 -0.78 -15.29 1.01
C PHE A 453 -0.98 -16.29 -0.14
N PHE A 454 -1.55 -15.79 -1.22
CA PHE A 454 -2.01 -16.55 -2.39
C PHE A 454 -1.04 -17.64 -2.90
N ASN A 455 0.28 -17.42 -2.76
CA ASN A 455 1.28 -18.33 -3.33
C ASN A 455 1.80 -19.40 -2.37
N ILE A 456 1.45 -19.36 -1.07
CA ILE A 456 2.10 -20.18 -0.05
C ILE A 456 1.17 -21.26 0.50
N GLY A 457 -0.15 -21.05 0.44
CA GLY A 457 -1.14 -22.00 0.95
C GLY A 457 -1.06 -22.21 2.48
N VAL A 458 -0.62 -21.17 3.21
CA VAL A 458 -0.52 -21.17 4.68
C VAL A 458 -1.48 -20.13 5.23
N THR A 459 -2.44 -20.58 6.03
CA THR A 459 -3.28 -19.69 6.84
C THR A 459 -2.44 -19.05 7.94
N THR A 460 -2.59 -17.77 8.15
CA THR A 460 -1.81 -17.00 9.10
C THR A 460 -2.69 -16.24 10.08
N SER A 461 -2.10 -15.88 11.22
CA SER A 461 -2.71 -15.00 12.22
C SER A 461 -1.71 -13.96 12.68
N VAL A 462 -2.21 -12.80 13.09
CA VAL A 462 -1.42 -11.80 13.82
C VAL A 462 -1.50 -12.12 15.30
N PHE A 463 -0.36 -12.35 15.91
CA PHE A 463 -0.20 -12.60 17.35
C PHE A 463 0.36 -11.34 18.01
N VAL A 464 -0.39 -10.74 18.92
CA VAL A 464 0.02 -9.53 19.65
C VAL A 464 0.45 -9.90 21.06
N PHE A 465 1.71 -9.64 21.39
CA PHE A 465 2.30 -9.87 22.70
C PHE A 465 2.63 -8.56 23.42
N GLU A 466 2.61 -8.60 24.73
CA GLU A 466 3.22 -7.62 25.62
C GLU A 466 4.49 -8.23 26.22
N ALA A 467 5.64 -7.66 25.91
CA ALA A 467 6.93 -8.16 26.36
C ALA A 467 7.19 -7.89 27.86
N GLY A 468 7.90 -8.79 28.52
CA GLY A 468 8.33 -8.64 29.91
C GLY A 468 7.21 -8.72 30.96
N VAL A 469 6.02 -9.17 30.57
CA VAL A 469 4.85 -9.36 31.46
C VAL A 469 4.33 -10.77 31.27
N GLY A 470 4.40 -11.62 32.29
CA GLY A 470 3.95 -13.02 32.18
C GLY A 470 2.44 -13.17 31.90
N GLN A 471 2.05 -14.25 31.25
CA GLN A 471 0.65 -14.55 30.90
C GLN A 471 -0.22 -14.70 32.13
N GLY A 472 0.24 -15.44 33.16
CA GLY A 472 -0.61 -15.84 34.28
C GLY A 472 -1.85 -16.60 33.80
N ASP A 473 -2.97 -16.40 34.48
CA ASP A 473 -4.27 -17.02 34.14
C ASP A 473 -5.12 -16.14 33.22
N LYS A 474 -4.52 -15.13 32.58
CA LYS A 474 -5.26 -14.18 31.75
C LYS A 474 -5.56 -14.75 30.38
N ALA A 475 -6.85 -14.80 30.03
CA ALA A 475 -7.29 -15.09 28.68
C ALA A 475 -6.80 -13.99 27.69
N PHE A 476 -6.69 -14.36 26.42
CA PHE A 476 -6.43 -13.42 25.35
C PHE A 476 -7.65 -13.27 24.42
N PHE A 477 -7.77 -12.11 23.80
CA PHE A 477 -8.81 -11.88 22.81
C PHE A 477 -8.43 -12.51 21.47
N ALA A 478 -9.37 -13.21 20.83
CA ALA A 478 -9.16 -13.77 19.49
C ALA A 478 -10.33 -13.44 18.58
N CYS A 479 -10.03 -13.12 17.31
CA CYS A 479 -11.05 -12.88 16.29
C CYS A 479 -10.61 -13.42 14.92
N TYR A 480 -11.57 -13.54 13.99
CA TYR A 480 -11.33 -14.05 12.65
C TYR A 480 -11.82 -13.06 11.59
N MET A 481 -10.89 -12.46 10.88
CA MET A 481 -11.14 -11.71 9.67
C MET A 481 -11.33 -12.69 8.51
N GLU A 482 -12.58 -13.03 8.19
CA GLU A 482 -12.87 -14.02 7.14
C GLU A 482 -12.49 -13.55 5.75
N SER A 483 -12.59 -12.25 5.49
CA SER A 483 -12.27 -11.64 4.18
C SER A 483 -11.67 -10.26 4.35
N ASP A 484 -10.69 -9.94 3.50
CA ASP A 484 -10.14 -8.59 3.34
C ASP A 484 -10.82 -7.78 2.22
N GLY A 485 -11.85 -8.36 1.56
CA GLY A 485 -12.57 -7.72 0.46
C GLY A 485 -11.79 -7.61 -0.86
N LEU A 486 -10.54 -8.05 -0.89
CA LEU A 486 -9.71 -8.01 -2.09
C LEU A 486 -10.05 -9.17 -3.03
N ALA A 487 -10.04 -8.90 -4.33
CA ALA A 487 -10.24 -9.90 -5.37
C ALA A 487 -8.92 -10.31 -6.03
N THR A 488 -8.81 -11.61 -6.37
CA THR A 488 -7.67 -12.10 -7.15
C THR A 488 -7.84 -11.71 -8.61
N VAL A 489 -6.97 -10.85 -9.11
CA VAL A 489 -6.92 -10.43 -10.51
C VAL A 489 -5.89 -11.29 -11.25
N LYS A 490 -6.28 -11.88 -12.39
CA LYS A 490 -5.41 -12.74 -13.19
C LYS A 490 -4.10 -12.01 -13.51
N ASN A 491 -2.98 -12.61 -13.13
CA ASN A 491 -1.62 -12.10 -13.33
C ASN A 491 -1.28 -10.78 -12.57
N LYS A 492 -2.14 -10.25 -11.70
CA LYS A 492 -1.89 -9.03 -10.93
C LYS A 492 -1.85 -9.27 -9.41
N GLY A 493 -2.25 -10.47 -8.93
CA GLY A 493 -2.37 -10.76 -7.49
C GLY A 493 -3.71 -10.29 -6.92
N ARG A 494 -3.73 -9.97 -5.61
CA ARG A 494 -4.94 -9.52 -4.91
C ARG A 494 -4.99 -7.99 -4.90
N HIS A 495 -6.13 -7.44 -5.31
CA HIS A 495 -6.37 -5.99 -5.39
C HIS A 495 -7.75 -5.64 -4.85
N ASP A 496 -7.87 -4.47 -4.23
CA ASP A 496 -9.14 -3.90 -3.79
C ASP A 496 -9.87 -3.22 -4.95
N ILE A 497 -10.36 -4.04 -5.90
CA ILE A 497 -11.06 -3.56 -7.10
C ILE A 497 -12.48 -3.02 -6.79
N TYR A 498 -12.99 -3.30 -5.58
CA TYR A 498 -14.34 -2.89 -5.16
C TYR A 498 -14.31 -1.76 -4.13
N GLY A 499 -13.12 -1.27 -3.74
CA GLY A 499 -12.95 -0.22 -2.73
C GLY A 499 -13.46 -0.58 -1.34
N LYS A 500 -13.46 -1.87 -0.98
CA LYS A 500 -14.04 -2.37 0.29
C LYS A 500 -13.08 -2.37 1.46
N TRP A 501 -11.77 -2.38 1.19
CA TRP A 501 -10.78 -2.56 2.25
C TRP A 501 -10.86 -1.49 3.34
N ALA A 502 -11.03 -0.23 2.98
CA ALA A 502 -11.07 0.87 3.95
C ALA A 502 -12.15 0.68 5.04
N ASP A 503 -13.34 0.22 4.66
CA ASP A 503 -14.43 -0.04 5.59
C ASP A 503 -14.17 -1.32 6.42
N ILE A 504 -13.64 -2.36 5.78
CA ILE A 504 -13.26 -3.63 6.43
C ILE A 504 -12.14 -3.38 7.45
N GLU A 505 -11.10 -2.66 7.07
CA GLU A 505 -10.01 -2.30 7.97
C GLU A 505 -10.50 -1.51 9.18
N LYS A 506 -11.31 -0.48 8.95
CA LYS A 506 -11.89 0.32 10.04
C LYS A 506 -12.68 -0.55 11.00
N HIS A 507 -13.55 -1.42 10.49
CA HIS A 507 -14.34 -2.34 11.31
C HIS A 507 -13.44 -3.23 12.18
N TRP A 508 -12.42 -3.86 11.58
CA TRP A 508 -11.55 -4.79 12.33
C TRP A 508 -10.61 -4.07 13.30
N VAL A 509 -10.16 -2.86 13.00
CA VAL A 509 -9.41 -2.03 13.97
C VAL A 509 -10.29 -1.76 15.19
N GLU A 510 -11.55 -1.33 15.00
CA GLU A 510 -12.49 -1.09 16.10
C GLU A 510 -12.78 -2.36 16.92
N VAL A 511 -12.98 -3.51 16.27
CA VAL A 511 -13.19 -4.81 16.94
C VAL A 511 -11.99 -5.19 17.81
N VAL A 512 -10.78 -5.04 17.26
CA VAL A 512 -9.53 -5.38 17.97
C VAL A 512 -9.26 -4.40 19.12
N GLU A 513 -9.57 -3.11 18.97
CA GLU A 513 -9.44 -2.12 20.04
C GLU A 513 -10.42 -2.37 21.18
N ARG A 514 -11.70 -2.56 20.86
CA ARG A 514 -12.76 -2.81 21.86
C ARG A 514 -12.70 -4.21 22.45
N GLN A 515 -11.98 -5.13 21.82
CA GLN A 515 -11.92 -6.56 22.18
C GLN A 515 -13.33 -7.18 22.30
N SER A 516 -14.20 -6.79 21.40
CA SER A 516 -15.59 -7.26 21.35
C SER A 516 -16.13 -7.17 19.91
N GLY A 517 -17.01 -8.07 19.55
CA GLY A 517 -17.63 -8.14 18.23
C GLY A 517 -18.72 -9.21 18.23
N ASP A 518 -18.99 -9.77 17.07
CA ASP A 518 -19.96 -10.82 16.82
C ASP A 518 -19.41 -12.23 17.15
N ASP A 519 -19.99 -13.26 16.54
CA ASP A 519 -19.61 -14.66 16.70
C ASP A 519 -18.20 -15.01 16.14
N THR A 520 -17.57 -14.08 15.42
CA THR A 520 -16.16 -14.17 14.99
C THR A 520 -15.17 -13.79 16.10
N CYS A 521 -15.65 -13.37 17.26
CA CYS A 521 -14.84 -12.92 18.40
C CYS A 521 -14.98 -13.84 19.59
N GLN A 522 -13.89 -14.09 20.31
CA GLN A 522 -13.87 -14.96 21.49
C GLN A 522 -12.75 -14.61 22.45
N TRP A 523 -12.91 -14.99 23.72
CA TRP A 523 -11.84 -15.00 24.71
C TRP A 523 -11.33 -16.44 24.87
N VAL A 524 -10.02 -16.63 24.73
CA VAL A 524 -9.37 -17.93 24.74
C VAL A 524 -8.50 -18.09 25.97
N ASN A 525 -8.65 -19.22 26.65
CA ASN A 525 -7.79 -19.58 27.76
C ASN A 525 -6.44 -20.12 27.23
N PRO A 526 -5.29 -19.49 27.55
CA PRO A 526 -3.98 -19.89 27.03
C PRO A 526 -3.49 -21.26 27.52
N THR A 527 -4.14 -21.85 28.53
CA THR A 527 -3.85 -23.21 28.97
C THR A 527 -4.48 -24.28 28.08
N GLU A 528 -5.50 -23.92 27.31
CA GLU A 528 -6.25 -24.81 26.42
C GLU A 528 -5.79 -24.64 24.98
N HIS A 529 -5.75 -23.40 24.50
CA HIS A 529 -5.41 -23.07 23.12
C HIS A 529 -4.56 -21.79 23.04
N LEU A 530 -3.76 -21.70 21.96
CA LEU A 530 -2.93 -20.53 21.65
C LEU A 530 -3.22 -19.97 20.24
N SER A 531 -4.40 -20.26 19.71
CA SER A 531 -4.89 -19.80 18.42
C SER A 531 -6.39 -19.50 18.50
N TYR A 532 -6.92 -18.83 17.47
CA TYR A 532 -8.36 -18.68 17.30
C TYR A 532 -8.99 -20.08 17.12
N GLN A 533 -10.08 -20.35 17.82
CA GLN A 533 -10.83 -21.60 17.72
C GLN A 533 -12.07 -21.37 16.87
N VAL A 534 -12.10 -21.97 15.68
CA VAL A 534 -13.29 -21.89 14.83
C VAL A 534 -14.47 -22.48 15.60
N PRO A 535 -15.56 -21.72 15.83
CA PRO A 535 -16.74 -22.27 16.50
C PRO A 535 -17.21 -23.54 15.80
N GLN A 536 -17.33 -24.61 16.53
CA GLN A 536 -17.97 -25.81 16.00
C GLN A 536 -19.45 -25.49 15.82
N ARG A 537 -19.83 -25.08 14.62
CA ARG A 537 -21.25 -25.01 14.28
C ARG A 537 -21.80 -26.45 14.40
N PRO A 538 -22.94 -26.64 15.09
CA PRO A 538 -23.60 -27.93 15.04
C PRO A 538 -23.73 -28.34 13.58
N PHE A 539 -23.37 -29.57 13.28
CA PHE A 539 -23.53 -30.09 11.92
C PHE A 539 -25.04 -30.12 11.62
N GLU A 540 -25.52 -29.10 10.94
CA GLU A 540 -26.89 -29.08 10.43
C GLU A 540 -26.91 -29.88 9.14
N ILE A 541 -27.72 -30.94 9.17
CA ILE A 541 -27.95 -31.78 7.99
C ILE A 541 -29.14 -31.18 7.26
N PHE A 542 -28.88 -30.66 6.07
CA PHE A 542 -29.90 -30.13 5.16
C PHE A 542 -30.41 -31.23 4.23
N GLU A 543 -31.57 -31.05 3.65
CA GLU A 543 -32.14 -31.98 2.66
C GLU A 543 -31.19 -32.13 1.45
N GLU A 544 -30.47 -31.06 1.09
CA GLU A 544 -29.46 -31.04 0.04
C GLU A 544 -28.31 -32.02 0.30
N ASP A 545 -27.89 -32.20 1.53
CA ASP A 545 -26.80 -33.13 1.90
C ASP A 545 -27.19 -34.59 1.62
N PHE A 546 -28.44 -34.94 1.89
CA PHE A 546 -28.96 -36.26 1.52
C PHE A 546 -29.06 -36.43 0.01
N ARG A 547 -29.54 -35.40 -0.70
CA ARG A 547 -29.59 -35.41 -2.17
C ARG A 547 -28.20 -35.54 -2.77
N LYS A 548 -27.23 -34.78 -2.28
CA LYS A 548 -25.84 -34.85 -2.70
C LYS A 548 -25.24 -36.21 -2.44
N THR A 549 -25.39 -36.75 -1.24
CA THR A 549 -24.90 -38.08 -0.85
C THR A 549 -25.51 -39.17 -1.73
N ALA A 550 -26.84 -39.11 -1.99
CA ALA A 550 -27.51 -40.04 -2.87
C ALA A 550 -27.01 -39.98 -4.31
N MET A 551 -26.76 -38.75 -4.84
CA MET A 551 -26.19 -38.54 -6.16
C MET A 551 -24.75 -39.05 -6.25
N ASP A 552 -23.92 -38.78 -5.27
CA ASP A 552 -22.54 -39.27 -5.19
C ASP A 552 -22.50 -40.80 -5.18
N TYR A 553 -23.40 -41.44 -4.39
CA TYR A 553 -23.54 -42.89 -4.38
C TYR A 553 -23.98 -43.44 -5.73
N LEU A 554 -24.96 -42.81 -6.38
CA LEU A 554 -25.44 -43.24 -7.70
C LEU A 554 -24.37 -43.09 -8.76
N MET A 555 -23.59 -42.02 -8.74
CA MET A 555 -22.44 -41.82 -9.61
C MET A 555 -21.39 -42.91 -9.37
N PHE A 556 -21.00 -43.16 -8.12
CA PHE A 556 -20.09 -44.25 -7.77
C PHE A 556 -20.59 -45.61 -8.28
N LYS A 557 -21.85 -45.93 -8.04
CA LYS A 557 -22.47 -47.19 -8.50
C LYS A 557 -22.48 -47.34 -10.03
N LYS A 558 -22.53 -46.24 -10.75
CA LYS A 558 -22.50 -46.18 -12.24
C LYS A 558 -21.11 -46.05 -12.79
N GLY A 559 -20.06 -45.97 -11.96
CA GLY A 559 -18.68 -45.76 -12.41
C GLY A 559 -18.46 -44.39 -13.10
N MET A 560 -19.26 -43.37 -12.72
CA MET A 560 -19.19 -42.04 -13.27
C MET A 560 -18.41 -41.13 -12.30
N ASP A 561 -17.44 -40.39 -12.81
CA ASP A 561 -16.79 -39.35 -12.02
C ASP A 561 -17.60 -38.03 -12.02
N ALA A 562 -17.48 -37.25 -10.93
CA ALA A 562 -18.25 -36.04 -10.72
C ALA A 562 -18.03 -34.99 -11.83
N LYS A 563 -16.83 -34.92 -12.39
CA LYS A 563 -16.50 -33.96 -13.45
C LYS A 563 -17.22 -34.29 -14.75
N SER A 564 -17.12 -35.54 -15.21
CA SER A 564 -17.82 -36.03 -16.39
C SER A 564 -19.33 -35.92 -16.27
N PHE A 565 -19.88 -36.16 -15.07
CA PHE A 565 -21.30 -35.99 -14.79
C PHE A 565 -21.72 -34.53 -14.90
N THR A 566 -20.96 -33.61 -14.27
CA THR A 566 -21.26 -32.18 -14.29
C THR A 566 -21.15 -31.62 -15.70
N GLU A 567 -20.12 -31.99 -16.46
CA GLU A 567 -19.97 -31.59 -17.86
C GLU A 567 -21.15 -32.05 -18.73
N LYS A 568 -21.58 -33.30 -18.55
CA LYS A 568 -22.72 -33.85 -19.28
C LYS A 568 -24.04 -33.21 -18.89
N LEU A 569 -24.24 -32.94 -17.56
CA LEU A 569 -25.42 -32.26 -17.05
C LEU A 569 -25.48 -30.82 -17.58
N THR A 570 -24.38 -30.09 -17.50
CA THR A 570 -24.25 -28.70 -18.00
C THR A 570 -24.51 -28.65 -19.51
N SER A 571 -23.91 -29.54 -20.29
CA SER A 571 -24.14 -29.62 -21.71
C SER A 571 -25.60 -29.92 -22.04
N THR A 572 -26.23 -30.87 -21.34
CA THR A 572 -27.64 -31.21 -21.51
C THR A 572 -28.56 -30.04 -21.13
N ALA A 573 -28.29 -29.37 -20.02
CA ALA A 573 -29.05 -28.21 -19.57
C ALA A 573 -28.95 -27.03 -20.55
N MET A 574 -27.73 -26.75 -21.06
CA MET A 574 -27.51 -25.62 -21.98
C MET A 574 -28.02 -25.85 -23.40
N TYR A 575 -27.94 -27.09 -23.90
CA TYR A 575 -28.18 -27.35 -25.33
C TYR A 575 -29.39 -28.25 -25.60
N SER A 576 -29.95 -28.89 -24.59
CA SER A 576 -31.02 -29.89 -24.77
C SER A 576 -32.20 -29.69 -23.80
N SER A 577 -32.29 -28.55 -23.11
CA SER A 577 -33.35 -28.25 -22.17
C SER A 577 -34.19 -27.05 -22.58
N GLN A 578 -35.44 -26.97 -22.08
CA GLN A 578 -36.23 -25.76 -22.08
C GLN A 578 -36.05 -25.06 -20.72
N VAL A 579 -35.68 -23.79 -20.74
CA VAL A 579 -35.51 -22.98 -19.55
C VAL A 579 -36.68 -22.01 -19.45
N ASN A 580 -37.46 -22.10 -18.40
CA ASN A 580 -38.50 -21.12 -18.06
C ASN A 580 -38.02 -20.33 -16.84
N VAL A 581 -38.11 -19.01 -16.92
CA VAL A 581 -37.71 -18.08 -15.86
C VAL A 581 -38.96 -17.34 -15.41
N ASP A 582 -39.35 -17.53 -14.17
CA ASP A 582 -40.36 -16.76 -13.46
C ASP A 582 -39.63 -15.83 -12.46
N ASP A 583 -40.32 -14.82 -11.90
CA ASP A 583 -39.71 -13.78 -11.05
C ASP A 583 -38.85 -14.34 -9.88
N ASP A 584 -39.18 -15.52 -9.37
CA ASP A 584 -38.48 -16.14 -8.22
C ASP A 584 -37.86 -17.51 -8.53
N THR A 585 -38.06 -18.07 -9.73
CA THR A 585 -37.61 -19.44 -10.02
C THR A 585 -37.12 -19.62 -11.45
N VAL A 586 -36.09 -20.44 -11.59
CA VAL A 586 -35.60 -20.93 -12.89
C VAL A 586 -35.89 -22.42 -13.00
N THR A 587 -36.81 -22.81 -13.89
CA THR A 587 -37.14 -24.20 -14.15
C THR A 587 -36.45 -24.70 -15.41
N VAL A 588 -35.64 -25.76 -15.27
CA VAL A 588 -34.94 -26.41 -16.38
C VAL A 588 -35.61 -27.75 -16.68
N ALA A 589 -36.39 -27.82 -17.77
CA ALA A 589 -37.02 -29.06 -18.21
C ALA A 589 -36.13 -29.80 -19.23
N MET A 590 -35.60 -30.95 -18.84
CA MET A 590 -34.78 -31.81 -19.70
C MET A 590 -35.65 -32.88 -20.35
N ARG A 591 -35.50 -33.06 -21.68
CA ARG A 591 -36.15 -34.16 -22.37
C ARG A 591 -35.50 -35.48 -21.95
N LYS A 592 -36.34 -36.45 -21.53
CA LYS A 592 -35.89 -37.81 -21.32
C LYS A 592 -35.42 -38.36 -22.69
N GLY A 593 -34.11 -38.62 -22.82
CA GLY A 593 -33.56 -39.18 -24.06
C GLY A 593 -34.32 -40.44 -24.40
N GLY A 594 -35.03 -40.44 -25.52
CA GLY A 594 -35.61 -41.66 -26.09
C GLY A 594 -34.46 -42.58 -26.46
N ASN A 595 -34.55 -43.86 -26.04
CA ASN A 595 -33.73 -44.94 -26.57
C ASN A 595 -33.95 -44.98 -28.08
N GLY A 596 -33.10 -44.37 -28.85
CA GLY A 596 -33.03 -44.56 -30.30
C GLY A 596 -32.47 -45.95 -30.59
N ASN A 597 -33.33 -46.93 -30.68
CA ASN A 597 -33.02 -48.13 -31.43
C ASN A 597 -32.83 -47.71 -32.89
N GLY A 598 -31.63 -47.36 -33.30
CA GLY A 598 -31.21 -47.29 -34.66
C GLY A 598 -30.69 -48.65 -35.09
N LYS A 599 -31.54 -49.44 -35.72
CA LYS A 599 -31.10 -50.41 -36.70
C LYS A 599 -30.79 -49.59 -37.95
N ASP A 600 -29.54 -49.56 -38.37
CA ASP A 600 -28.92 -49.93 -39.63
C ASP A 600 -27.45 -49.55 -39.59
#